data_b02adb3cbeec0b972b7fa50371d6c95f
#
_entry.id   b02adb3cbeec0b972b7fa50371d6c95f
#
_cell.length_a   1.000
_cell.length_b   1.000
_cell.length_c   1.000
_cell.angle_alpha   90.00
_cell.angle_beta   90.00
_cell.angle_gamma   90.00
#
_symmetry.space_group_name_H-M   'P 1'
#
loop_
_entity.id
_entity.type
_entity.pdbx_description
1 polymer ?
#
loop_
_entity_poly.entity_id
_entity_poly.type
_entity_poly.pdbx_seq_one_letter_code
_entity_poly.pdbx_strand_id
1 'polypeptide(L)'
;MKVYNLENIKSATELKHWTEVINMNERSIIVLDTFTSIAQKLQAVSISLFHVDIEEVMSQLQDFENDCRNWLDNLLSSEIQKAEAAKEIKVHIDQISRLCNENPNIIDDHEIMAHGAMISSLILSHYLEECTKKNFILNSCHFMRLGLDRKPDIKYVKKNVEELMKDCPDVPILITQSRLCKNAYDEVDFFPQIGNEYYATVIGAVFHADEIITSLRSDEICFRGMEHTRTLTYGEAENFIDSGIALLHPECIPLARTAGMAIVLIKTPEDTLRISSEKTGTKVKAAVSRRGVVFVKLRSLGVLTSYLFIGKVFDVFEKYKVLVYLATSSNVSVSLAVKCSNDTLRLIYRELHKYAEIGMETEMSVVSVIGDLNWEKHTGLEARIIETLKEMPVCMISYGSSTHNLSVLVREQDREKALMTLCKAFLDIPSEKFDVIKQTQLQDSFVM
;
A
#
# COMPACT_ATOMS: atom_id res chain seq x y z
N MET A 1 21.81 -6.36 3.74
CA MET A 1 21.44 -5.02 3.19
C MET A 1 19.94 -4.85 3.35
N LYS A 2 19.49 -3.66 3.76
CA LYS A 2 18.06 -3.35 3.97
C LYS A 2 17.59 -2.26 3.03
N VAL A 3 16.32 -2.33 2.61
CA VAL A 3 15.65 -1.27 1.82
C VAL A 3 14.59 -0.62 2.69
N TYR A 4 14.65 0.69 2.83
CA TYR A 4 13.68 1.51 3.56
C TYR A 4 12.83 2.28 2.55
N ASN A 5 11.53 2.05 2.55
CA ASN A 5 10.57 2.77 1.73
C ASN A 5 9.97 3.93 2.54
N LEU A 6 10.39 5.14 2.24
CA LEU A 6 9.92 6.37 2.88
C LEU A 6 8.88 7.03 1.97
N GLU A 7 7.62 6.95 2.38
CA GLU A 7 6.50 7.51 1.64
C GLU A 7 5.70 8.50 2.48
N ASN A 8 5.01 9.42 1.80
CA ASN A 8 4.10 10.40 2.42
C ASN A 8 4.75 11.28 3.50
N ILE A 9 6.01 11.65 3.35
CA ILE A 9 6.71 12.51 4.29
C ILE A 9 6.14 13.94 4.23
N LYS A 10 5.52 14.37 5.32
CA LYS A 10 4.81 15.66 5.42
C LYS A 10 5.59 16.75 6.15
N SER A 11 6.57 16.37 6.98
CA SER A 11 7.32 17.32 7.82
C SER A 11 8.76 16.86 8.08
N ALA A 12 9.60 17.83 8.43
CA ALA A 12 10.97 17.59 8.86
C ALA A 12 11.05 16.69 10.12
N THR A 13 10.08 16.82 11.03
CA THR A 13 10.01 15.99 12.24
C THR A 13 9.79 14.52 11.90
N GLU A 14 8.90 14.24 10.93
CA GLU A 14 8.62 12.88 10.46
C GLU A 14 9.85 12.27 9.78
N LEU A 15 10.56 13.06 8.96
CA LEU A 15 11.80 12.62 8.33
C LEU A 15 12.89 12.30 9.37
N LYS A 16 13.04 13.14 10.41
CA LYS A 16 13.97 12.91 11.52
C LYS A 16 13.63 11.59 12.23
N HIS A 17 12.35 11.34 12.51
CA HIS A 17 11.93 10.09 13.12
C HIS A 17 12.29 8.86 12.27
N TRP A 18 12.06 8.90 10.95
CA TRP A 18 12.47 7.82 10.05
C TRP A 18 14.00 7.59 10.07
N THR A 19 14.80 8.64 10.14
CA THR A 19 16.27 8.51 10.21
C THR A 19 16.77 7.88 11.51
N GLU A 20 15.98 7.92 12.59
CA GLU A 20 16.24 7.18 13.83
C GLU A 20 15.95 5.68 13.68
N VAL A 21 14.96 5.32 12.87
CA VAL A 21 14.59 3.92 12.59
C VAL A 21 15.60 3.24 11.66
N ILE A 22 16.23 4.01 10.77
CA ILE A 22 17.21 3.47 9.81
C ILE A 22 18.48 3.03 10.55
N ASN A 23 18.80 1.74 10.44
CA ASN A 23 20.06 1.23 10.99
C ASN A 23 21.25 1.69 10.15
N MET A 24 21.90 2.75 10.60
CA MET A 24 23.01 3.40 9.92
C MET A 24 24.34 2.60 9.95
N ASN A 25 24.37 1.47 10.66
CA ASN A 25 25.57 0.61 10.74
C ASN A 25 25.57 -0.51 9.69
N GLU A 26 24.47 -0.68 8.96
CA GLU A 26 24.33 -1.66 7.89
C GLU A 26 24.18 -0.94 6.54
N ARG A 27 24.63 -1.60 5.47
CA ARG A 27 24.41 -1.09 4.12
C ARG A 27 22.92 -1.02 3.83
N SER A 28 22.44 0.18 3.52
CA SER A 28 21.01 0.47 3.39
C SER A 28 20.71 1.22 2.10
N ILE A 29 19.53 0.97 1.53
CA ILE A 29 18.98 1.74 0.41
C ILE A 29 17.74 2.45 0.92
N ILE A 30 17.67 3.75 0.75
CA ILE A 30 16.48 4.57 1.03
C ILE A 30 15.79 4.84 -0.29
N VAL A 31 14.58 4.31 -0.44
CA VAL A 31 13.66 4.62 -1.53
C VAL A 31 12.75 5.73 -1.04
N LEU A 32 13.01 6.94 -1.50
CA LEU A 32 12.36 8.15 -1.02
C LEU A 32 11.28 8.63 -2.00
N ASP A 33 10.06 8.78 -1.52
CA ASP A 33 9.01 9.48 -2.27
C ASP A 33 9.21 11.00 -2.19
N THR A 34 8.68 11.72 -3.17
CA THR A 34 8.71 13.19 -3.15
C THR A 34 7.97 13.69 -1.89
N PHE A 35 8.55 14.63 -1.18
CA PHE A 35 7.90 15.22 0.01
C PHE A 35 6.54 15.79 -0.37
N THR A 36 5.54 15.55 0.48
CA THR A 36 4.13 15.83 0.17
C THR A 36 3.91 17.29 -0.24
N SER A 37 4.52 18.27 0.46
CA SER A 37 4.38 19.69 0.13
C SER A 37 5.02 20.03 -1.22
N ILE A 38 6.20 19.46 -1.51
CA ILE A 38 6.91 19.63 -2.78
C ILE A 38 6.08 19.07 -3.94
N ALA A 39 5.53 17.87 -3.79
CA ALA A 39 4.69 17.24 -4.81
C ALA A 39 3.43 18.07 -5.10
N GLN A 40 2.75 18.55 -4.05
CA GLN A 40 1.53 19.37 -4.19
C GLN A 40 1.81 20.70 -4.90
N LYS A 41 2.90 21.37 -4.57
CA LYS A 41 3.28 22.64 -5.20
C LYS A 41 3.66 22.47 -6.68
N LEU A 42 4.43 21.43 -7.00
CA LEU A 42 4.76 21.13 -8.40
C LEU A 42 3.53 20.70 -9.22
N GLN A 43 2.59 19.97 -8.62
CA GLN A 43 1.33 19.67 -9.26
C GLN A 43 0.50 20.92 -9.54
N ALA A 44 0.50 21.91 -8.64
CA ALA A 44 -0.15 23.20 -8.87
C ALA A 44 0.50 23.96 -10.03
N VAL A 45 1.84 24.01 -10.11
CA VAL A 45 2.59 24.57 -11.22
C VAL A 45 2.18 23.92 -12.55
N SER A 46 2.11 22.60 -12.59
CA SER A 46 1.71 21.81 -13.75
C SER A 46 0.28 22.14 -14.21
N ILE A 47 -0.67 22.25 -13.28
CA ILE A 47 -2.06 22.66 -13.57
C ILE A 47 -2.12 24.09 -14.13
N SER A 48 -1.40 25.04 -13.55
CA SER A 48 -1.37 26.43 -14.05
C SER A 48 -0.73 26.54 -15.43
N LEU A 49 0.28 25.74 -15.72
CA LEU A 49 0.85 25.63 -17.07
C LEU A 49 -0.17 25.12 -18.08
N PHE A 50 -0.98 24.14 -17.72
CA PHE A 50 -2.05 23.64 -18.59
C PHE A 50 -3.08 24.73 -18.93
N HIS A 51 -3.30 25.68 -18.01
CA HIS A 51 -4.14 26.86 -18.23
C HIS A 51 -3.43 28.04 -18.89
N VAL A 52 -2.12 27.91 -19.21
CA VAL A 52 -1.29 28.93 -19.87
C VAL A 52 -1.24 30.26 -19.10
N ASP A 53 -1.26 30.20 -17.78
CA ASP A 53 -1.12 31.35 -16.89
C ASP A 53 0.33 31.46 -16.38
N ILE A 54 1.17 32.16 -17.17
CA ILE A 54 2.61 32.28 -16.88
C ILE A 54 2.87 33.11 -15.62
N GLU A 55 2.05 34.12 -15.33
CA GLU A 55 2.23 34.95 -14.13
C GLU A 55 1.95 34.11 -12.87
N GLU A 56 0.90 33.31 -12.87
CA GLU A 56 0.57 32.39 -11.80
C GLU A 56 1.67 31.33 -11.62
N VAL A 57 2.19 30.73 -12.71
CA VAL A 57 3.29 29.77 -12.70
C VAL A 57 4.54 30.35 -12.03
N MET A 58 4.94 31.58 -12.38
CA MET A 58 6.12 32.21 -11.79
C MET A 58 5.92 32.51 -10.28
N SER A 59 4.72 32.91 -9.87
CA SER A 59 4.36 33.08 -8.47
C SER A 59 4.45 31.77 -7.70
N GLN A 60 3.90 30.68 -8.27
CA GLN A 60 3.93 29.35 -7.66
C GLN A 60 5.34 28.76 -7.57
N LEU A 61 6.22 29.04 -8.55
CA LEU A 61 7.62 28.64 -8.48
C LEU A 61 8.38 29.40 -7.39
N GLN A 62 8.04 30.66 -7.13
CA GLN A 62 8.63 31.40 -6.02
C GLN A 62 8.18 30.80 -4.66
N ASP A 63 6.90 30.44 -4.53
CA ASP A 63 6.36 29.78 -3.34
C ASP A 63 6.96 28.39 -3.15
N PHE A 64 7.23 27.69 -4.24
CA PHE A 64 7.92 26.41 -4.23
C PHE A 64 9.39 26.54 -3.74
N GLU A 65 10.11 27.55 -4.22
CA GLU A 65 11.48 27.83 -3.75
C GLU A 65 11.50 28.16 -2.24
N ASN A 66 10.52 28.94 -1.75
CA ASN A 66 10.37 29.22 -0.34
C ASN A 66 10.09 27.96 0.50
N ASP A 67 9.27 27.03 -0.03
CA ASP A 67 8.99 25.75 0.64
C ASP A 67 10.25 24.88 0.76
N CYS A 68 11.05 24.82 -0.30
CA CYS A 68 12.34 24.12 -0.27
C CYS A 68 13.29 24.73 0.78
N ARG A 69 13.35 26.06 0.90
CA ARG A 69 14.12 26.73 1.97
C ARG A 69 13.61 26.39 3.36
N ASN A 70 12.30 26.38 3.56
CA ASN A 70 11.68 25.98 4.84
C ASN A 70 12.07 24.55 5.23
N TRP A 71 12.13 23.62 4.28
CA TRP A 71 12.63 22.27 4.54
C TRP A 71 14.07 22.28 5.04
N LEU A 72 14.98 23.03 4.39
CA LEU A 72 16.37 23.15 4.78
C LEU A 72 16.50 23.78 6.17
N ASP A 73 15.75 24.85 6.46
CA ASP A 73 15.78 25.55 7.74
C ASP A 73 15.31 24.69 8.92
N ASN A 74 14.33 23.80 8.68
CA ASN A 74 13.81 22.89 9.70
C ASN A 74 14.67 21.64 9.91
N LEU A 75 15.47 21.26 8.92
CA LEU A 75 16.31 20.07 8.96
C LEU A 75 17.74 20.35 9.33
N LEU A 76 18.38 21.38 8.72
CA LEU A 76 19.78 21.67 8.83
C LEU A 76 20.05 22.75 9.86
N SER A 77 21.12 22.59 10.62
CA SER A 77 21.59 23.57 11.61
C SER A 77 22.76 24.41 11.07
N SER A 78 23.54 23.83 10.13
CA SER A 78 24.72 24.47 9.55
C SER A 78 24.35 25.41 8.41
N GLU A 79 24.65 26.70 8.54
CA GLU A 79 24.44 27.70 7.47
C GLU A 79 25.25 27.39 6.20
N ILE A 80 26.40 26.76 6.33
CA ILE A 80 27.25 26.35 5.17
C ILE A 80 26.51 25.27 4.39
N GLN A 81 26.02 24.23 5.06
CA GLN A 81 25.27 23.15 4.40
C GLN A 81 23.94 23.61 3.81
N LYS A 82 23.24 24.53 4.49
CA LYS A 82 22.03 25.16 3.92
C LYS A 82 22.34 25.89 2.60
N ALA A 83 23.46 26.63 2.55
CA ALA A 83 23.85 27.36 1.34
C ALA A 83 24.25 26.41 0.19
N GLU A 84 24.96 25.32 0.48
CA GLU A 84 25.33 24.31 -0.49
C GLU A 84 24.08 23.60 -1.04
N ALA A 85 23.22 23.10 -0.15
CA ALA A 85 21.95 22.47 -0.53
C ALA A 85 21.05 23.40 -1.36
N ALA A 86 20.91 24.67 -0.94
CA ALA A 86 20.12 25.65 -1.66
C ALA A 86 20.66 25.91 -3.08
N LYS A 87 21.99 25.89 -3.26
CA LYS A 87 22.62 26.05 -4.58
C LYS A 87 22.30 24.87 -5.49
N GLU A 88 22.37 23.62 -4.99
CA GLU A 88 22.06 22.43 -5.78
C GLU A 88 20.58 22.37 -6.11
N ILE A 89 19.69 22.66 -5.16
CA ILE A 89 18.24 22.75 -5.37
C ILE A 89 17.90 23.81 -6.43
N LYS A 90 18.60 24.95 -6.41
CA LYS A 90 18.36 26.04 -7.38
C LYS A 90 18.59 25.59 -8.80
N VAL A 91 19.55 24.69 -9.08
CA VAL A 91 19.76 24.11 -10.41
C VAL A 91 18.50 23.43 -10.93
N HIS A 92 17.81 22.64 -10.08
CA HIS A 92 16.57 21.97 -10.44
C HIS A 92 15.41 22.97 -10.62
N ILE A 93 15.30 24.00 -9.77
CA ILE A 93 14.28 25.04 -9.89
C ILE A 93 14.46 25.82 -11.21
N ASP A 94 15.71 26.16 -11.58
CA ASP A 94 16.00 26.86 -12.83
C ASP A 94 15.68 25.98 -14.06
N GLN A 95 15.86 24.65 -13.95
CA GLN A 95 15.46 23.71 -15.00
C GLN A 95 13.92 23.65 -15.13
N ILE A 96 13.19 23.56 -14.03
CA ILE A 96 11.72 23.65 -14.05
C ILE A 96 11.27 24.97 -14.69
N SER A 97 11.88 26.10 -14.28
CA SER A 97 11.55 27.42 -14.85
C SER A 97 11.80 27.48 -16.36
N ARG A 98 12.87 26.87 -16.87
CA ARG A 98 13.13 26.76 -18.31
C ARG A 98 12.09 25.94 -19.03
N LEU A 99 11.76 24.72 -18.49
CA LEU A 99 10.72 23.88 -19.03
C LEU A 99 9.39 24.67 -19.16
N CYS A 100 9.02 25.41 -18.10
CA CYS A 100 7.81 26.22 -18.09
C CYS A 100 7.81 27.34 -19.16
N ASN A 101 8.97 27.89 -19.52
CA ASN A 101 9.08 29.01 -20.48
C ASN A 101 9.23 28.56 -21.95
N GLU A 102 9.88 27.41 -22.22
CA GLU A 102 10.26 27.01 -23.57
C GLU A 102 9.11 26.43 -24.39
N ASN A 103 8.17 25.68 -23.78
CA ASN A 103 7.03 25.08 -24.51
C ASN A 103 5.84 24.76 -23.59
N PRO A 104 5.02 25.73 -23.19
CA PRO A 104 3.92 25.49 -22.27
C PRO A 104 2.84 24.51 -22.80
N ASN A 105 2.85 24.16 -24.06
CA ASN A 105 1.87 23.26 -24.71
C ASN A 105 2.35 21.82 -24.88
N ILE A 106 3.60 21.49 -24.54
CA ILE A 106 4.23 20.17 -24.80
C ILE A 106 4.94 19.64 -23.54
N ILE A 107 4.75 20.29 -22.39
CA ILE A 107 5.47 19.91 -21.17
C ILE A 107 4.89 18.60 -20.67
N ASP A 108 5.77 17.63 -20.54
CA ASP A 108 5.46 16.41 -19.80
C ASP A 108 5.52 16.71 -18.31
N ASP A 109 4.39 16.62 -17.63
CA ASP A 109 4.27 16.76 -16.16
C ASP A 109 5.28 15.88 -15.42
N HIS A 110 5.69 14.77 -16.02
CA HIS A 110 6.64 13.84 -15.45
C HIS A 110 8.03 14.46 -15.30
N GLU A 111 8.49 15.31 -16.24
CA GLU A 111 9.79 15.97 -16.10
C GLU A 111 9.80 16.95 -14.93
N ILE A 112 8.73 17.75 -14.76
CA ILE A 112 8.59 18.67 -13.62
C ILE A 112 8.59 17.91 -12.29
N MET A 113 7.80 16.85 -12.22
CA MET A 113 7.70 16.01 -11.00
C MET A 113 9.00 15.28 -10.70
N ALA A 114 9.78 14.88 -11.71
CA ALA A 114 11.09 14.26 -11.52
C ALA A 114 12.07 15.18 -10.80
N HIS A 115 12.07 16.49 -11.11
CA HIS A 115 12.87 17.46 -10.37
C HIS A 115 12.47 17.54 -8.89
N GLY A 116 11.18 17.42 -8.55
CA GLY A 116 10.71 17.37 -7.16
C GLY A 116 11.24 16.14 -6.40
N ALA A 117 11.28 14.99 -7.06
CA ALA A 117 11.85 13.77 -6.48
C ALA A 117 13.37 13.91 -6.24
N MET A 118 14.10 14.55 -7.16
CA MET A 118 15.52 14.83 -7.01
C MET A 118 15.78 15.84 -5.88
N ILE A 119 15.00 16.92 -5.79
CA ILE A 119 15.08 17.91 -4.71
C ILE A 119 14.87 17.25 -3.34
N SER A 120 13.84 16.40 -3.20
CA SER A 120 13.61 15.67 -1.95
C SER A 120 14.78 14.77 -1.57
N SER A 121 15.41 14.13 -2.57
CA SER A 121 16.62 13.30 -2.36
C SER A 121 17.82 14.14 -1.94
N LEU A 122 18.02 15.33 -2.52
CA LEU A 122 19.09 16.27 -2.14
C LEU A 122 18.90 16.76 -0.70
N ILE A 123 17.70 17.17 -0.31
CA ILE A 123 17.38 17.59 1.06
C ILE A 123 17.74 16.49 2.07
N LEU A 124 17.34 15.25 1.80
CA LEU A 124 17.67 14.10 2.66
C LEU A 124 19.19 13.86 2.70
N SER A 125 19.87 13.93 1.55
CA SER A 125 21.30 13.71 1.44
C SER A 125 22.09 14.69 2.32
N HIS A 126 21.83 15.99 2.20
CA HIS A 126 22.47 17.02 3.02
C HIS A 126 22.15 16.87 4.52
N TYR A 127 20.93 16.46 4.86
CA TYR A 127 20.58 16.17 6.25
C TYR A 127 21.38 14.98 6.81
N LEU A 128 21.53 13.92 6.04
CA LEU A 128 22.35 12.77 6.46
C LEU A 128 23.83 13.14 6.59
N GLU A 129 24.35 13.99 5.71
CA GLU A 129 25.74 14.49 5.79
C GLU A 129 25.97 15.32 7.06
N GLU A 130 25.01 16.20 7.43
CA GLU A 130 25.07 16.93 8.69
C GLU A 130 25.08 15.97 9.88
N CYS A 131 24.34 14.86 9.80
CA CYS A 131 24.38 13.78 10.77
C CYS A 131 25.66 12.90 10.68
N THR A 132 26.67 13.32 9.90
CA THR A 132 27.92 12.57 9.66
C THR A 132 27.72 11.21 9.01
N LYS A 133 26.65 11.02 8.23
CA LYS A 133 26.32 9.78 7.52
C LYS A 133 26.66 9.92 6.05
N LYS A 134 27.70 9.18 5.61
CA LYS A 134 28.08 9.12 4.21
C LYS A 134 26.97 8.46 3.40
N ASN A 135 26.53 9.13 2.34
CA ASN A 135 25.49 8.64 1.48
C ASN A 135 25.79 8.98 0.01
N PHE A 136 25.01 8.39 -0.90
CA PHE A 136 25.14 8.66 -2.34
C PHE A 136 23.75 8.55 -2.99
N ILE A 137 23.44 9.52 -3.86
CA ILE A 137 22.15 9.54 -4.59
C ILE A 137 22.32 8.77 -5.90
N LEU A 138 21.55 7.68 -6.03
CA LEU A 138 21.37 6.94 -7.26
C LEU A 138 20.15 7.50 -8.02
N ASN A 139 20.38 8.18 -9.14
CA ASN A 139 19.25 8.61 -9.97
C ASN A 139 18.54 7.41 -10.59
N SER A 140 17.28 7.22 -10.21
CA SER A 140 16.49 6.06 -10.64
C SER A 140 16.25 5.99 -12.15
N CYS A 141 16.24 7.13 -12.86
CA CYS A 141 16.15 7.15 -14.32
C CYS A 141 17.36 6.49 -15.02
N HIS A 142 18.49 6.31 -14.34
CA HIS A 142 19.66 5.64 -14.92
C HIS A 142 19.55 4.13 -14.94
N PHE A 143 18.68 3.54 -14.12
CA PHE A 143 18.59 2.09 -14.03
C PHE A 143 17.14 1.54 -14.08
N MET A 144 16.15 2.31 -13.67
CA MET A 144 14.77 1.85 -13.65
C MET A 144 14.05 2.15 -14.96
N ARG A 145 13.45 1.11 -15.56
CA ARG A 145 12.69 1.23 -16.81
C ARG A 145 11.44 0.35 -16.79
N LEU A 146 10.36 0.88 -17.38
CA LEU A 146 9.15 0.13 -17.66
C LEU A 146 9.19 -0.47 -19.08
N GLY A 147 8.68 -1.68 -19.23
CA GLY A 147 8.39 -2.29 -20.52
C GLY A 147 7.14 -1.69 -21.18
N LEU A 148 6.82 -2.16 -22.39
CA LEU A 148 5.61 -1.75 -23.11
C LEU A 148 4.30 -2.12 -22.38
N ASP A 149 4.35 -3.12 -21.52
CA ASP A 149 3.27 -3.56 -20.64
C ASP A 149 3.14 -2.72 -19.36
N ARG A 150 3.93 -1.64 -19.25
CA ARG A 150 4.05 -0.77 -18.08
C ARG A 150 4.47 -1.51 -16.80
N LYS A 151 5.09 -2.68 -16.92
CA LYS A 151 5.73 -3.39 -15.81
C LYS A 151 7.24 -3.15 -15.81
N PRO A 152 7.91 -3.30 -14.64
CA PRO A 152 9.36 -3.13 -14.57
C PRO A 152 10.09 -4.16 -15.44
N ASP A 153 10.98 -3.69 -16.30
CA ASP A 153 11.89 -4.54 -17.08
C ASP A 153 13.04 -5.02 -16.18
N ILE A 154 12.76 -6.06 -15.39
CA ILE A 154 13.70 -6.56 -14.36
C ILE A 154 15.07 -6.90 -14.94
N LYS A 155 15.15 -7.41 -16.19
CA LYS A 155 16.43 -7.74 -16.82
C LYS A 155 17.25 -6.49 -17.10
N TYR A 156 16.63 -5.46 -17.64
CA TYR A 156 17.24 -4.18 -17.89
C TYR A 156 17.69 -3.53 -16.57
N VAL A 157 16.78 -3.47 -15.58
CA VAL A 157 17.06 -2.86 -14.27
C VAL A 157 18.26 -3.54 -13.62
N LYS A 158 18.29 -4.88 -13.57
CA LYS A 158 19.40 -5.64 -12.98
C LYS A 158 20.73 -5.34 -13.65
N LYS A 159 20.77 -5.36 -15.00
CA LYS A 159 21.98 -5.06 -15.75
C LYS A 159 22.53 -3.65 -15.45
N ASN A 160 21.64 -2.64 -15.46
CA ASN A 160 22.06 -1.25 -15.24
C ASN A 160 22.48 -1.00 -13.78
N VAL A 161 21.81 -1.65 -12.82
CA VAL A 161 22.26 -1.61 -11.41
C VAL A 161 23.65 -2.22 -11.26
N GLU A 162 23.93 -3.36 -11.87
CA GLU A 162 25.25 -4.00 -11.84
C GLU A 162 26.33 -3.09 -12.45
N GLU A 163 26.02 -2.34 -13.49
CA GLU A 163 26.92 -1.35 -14.11
C GLU A 163 27.13 -0.13 -13.21
N LEU A 164 26.07 0.46 -12.70
CA LEU A 164 26.13 1.63 -11.81
C LEU A 164 26.89 1.32 -10.51
N MET A 165 26.74 0.12 -9.97
CA MET A 165 27.42 -0.26 -8.74
C MET A 165 28.92 -0.44 -8.87
N LYS A 166 29.49 -0.53 -10.10
CA LYS A 166 30.94 -0.55 -10.32
C LYS A 166 31.59 0.79 -10.03
N ASP A 167 30.88 1.88 -10.37
CA ASP A 167 31.35 3.26 -10.22
C ASP A 167 30.80 3.92 -8.94
N CYS A 168 29.92 3.23 -8.21
CA CYS A 168 29.32 3.73 -6.98
C CYS A 168 30.36 3.76 -5.85
N PRO A 169 30.49 4.87 -5.12
CA PRO A 169 31.39 4.95 -3.97
C PRO A 169 30.94 3.94 -2.87
N ASP A 170 31.94 3.44 -2.12
CA ASP A 170 31.64 2.55 -0.98
C ASP A 170 31.11 3.37 0.20
N VAL A 171 29.81 3.57 0.19
CA VAL A 171 29.08 4.30 1.22
C VAL A 171 28.03 3.40 1.87
N PRO A 172 27.72 3.62 3.16
CA PRO A 172 26.73 2.80 3.87
C PRO A 172 25.30 3.05 3.41
N ILE A 173 24.98 4.24 2.88
CA ILE A 173 23.61 4.64 2.54
C ILE A 173 23.54 5.04 1.07
N LEU A 174 22.63 4.38 0.34
CA LEU A 174 22.22 4.76 -1.00
C LEU A 174 20.82 5.39 -0.94
N ILE A 175 20.61 6.50 -1.63
CA ILE A 175 19.29 7.15 -1.74
C ILE A 175 18.83 7.03 -3.19
N THR A 176 17.61 6.61 -3.42
CA THR A 176 17.01 6.60 -4.75
C THR A 176 15.57 7.11 -4.69
N GLN A 177 15.09 7.66 -5.79
CA GLN A 177 13.75 8.22 -5.90
C GLN A 177 12.73 7.10 -6.03
N SER A 178 11.62 7.21 -5.29
CA SER A 178 10.49 6.30 -5.43
C SER A 178 9.73 6.59 -6.73
N ARG A 179 9.29 5.55 -7.40
CA ARG A 179 8.45 5.56 -8.60
C ARG A 179 9.03 6.23 -9.85
N LEU A 180 10.04 7.06 -9.73
CA LEU A 180 10.68 7.71 -10.87
C LEU A 180 11.41 6.66 -11.72
N CYS A 181 11.20 6.68 -13.03
CA CYS A 181 11.75 5.70 -13.98
C CYS A 181 11.79 6.26 -15.40
N LYS A 182 12.22 5.45 -16.34
CA LYS A 182 12.00 5.68 -17.77
C LYS A 182 10.95 4.72 -18.30
N ASN A 183 10.24 5.14 -19.35
CA ASN A 183 9.34 4.27 -20.09
C ASN A 183 10.12 3.45 -21.17
N ALA A 184 9.39 2.66 -21.95
CA ALA A 184 9.98 1.83 -23.00
C ALA A 184 10.62 2.67 -24.16
N TYR A 185 10.32 3.95 -24.24
CA TYR A 185 10.83 4.91 -25.24
C TYR A 185 11.99 5.75 -24.71
N ASP A 186 12.47 5.44 -23.51
CA ASP A 186 13.56 6.14 -22.78
C ASP A 186 13.19 7.56 -22.31
N GLU A 187 11.89 7.88 -22.23
CA GLU A 187 11.35 9.11 -21.70
C GLU A 187 11.13 8.99 -20.18
N VAL A 188 11.21 10.12 -19.46
CA VAL A 188 10.93 10.17 -18.02
C VAL A 188 9.46 9.79 -17.77
N ASP A 189 9.23 8.87 -16.85
CA ASP A 189 7.91 8.38 -16.49
C ASP A 189 7.88 8.01 -15.01
N PHE A 190 6.70 7.76 -14.50
CA PHE A 190 6.50 7.26 -13.16
C PHE A 190 5.85 5.89 -13.19
N PHE A 191 6.29 5.04 -12.27
CA PHE A 191 5.58 3.80 -12.02
C PHE A 191 4.08 4.08 -11.91
N PRO A 192 3.21 3.26 -12.54
CA PRO A 192 1.77 3.36 -12.37
C PRO A 192 1.43 3.45 -10.88
N GLN A 193 0.28 4.00 -10.52
CA GLN A 193 -0.18 4.16 -9.12
C GLN A 193 -0.41 2.81 -8.39
N ILE A 194 0.50 1.89 -8.58
CA ILE A 194 0.69 0.64 -7.87
C ILE A 194 1.62 1.02 -6.73
N GLY A 195 1.19 0.97 -5.51
CA GLY A 195 1.86 1.43 -4.28
C GLY A 195 3.40 1.56 -4.30
N ASN A 196 3.92 2.54 -3.62
CA ASN A 196 5.37 2.80 -3.52
C ASN A 196 6.14 1.57 -3.02
N GLU A 197 5.50 0.74 -2.20
CA GLU A 197 6.06 -0.50 -1.66
C GLU A 197 6.40 -1.52 -2.76
N TYR A 198 5.66 -1.55 -3.88
CA TYR A 198 6.02 -2.42 -4.99
C TYR A 198 7.32 -1.97 -5.68
N TYR A 199 7.48 -0.67 -5.89
CA TYR A 199 8.73 -0.11 -6.40
C TYR A 199 9.91 -0.46 -5.47
N ALA A 200 9.76 -0.25 -4.16
CA ALA A 200 10.78 -0.61 -3.18
C ALA A 200 11.08 -2.12 -3.18
N THR A 201 10.05 -2.96 -3.42
CA THR A 201 10.22 -4.41 -3.54
C THR A 201 11.05 -4.78 -4.76
N VAL A 202 10.84 -4.10 -5.90
CA VAL A 202 11.67 -4.28 -7.12
C VAL A 202 13.12 -3.89 -6.83
N ILE A 203 13.35 -2.74 -6.19
CA ILE A 203 14.70 -2.31 -5.75
C ILE A 203 15.33 -3.39 -4.87
N GLY A 204 14.62 -3.85 -3.84
CA GLY A 204 15.13 -4.89 -2.94
C GLY A 204 15.50 -6.19 -3.66
N ALA A 205 14.66 -6.64 -4.59
CA ALA A 205 14.92 -7.85 -5.36
C ALA A 205 16.14 -7.72 -6.29
N VAL A 206 16.34 -6.55 -6.90
CA VAL A 206 17.47 -6.31 -7.82
C VAL A 206 18.79 -6.12 -7.07
N PHE A 207 18.76 -5.44 -5.93
CA PHE A 207 19.94 -5.22 -5.09
C PHE A 207 20.23 -6.39 -4.12
N HIS A 208 19.45 -7.49 -4.18
CA HIS A 208 19.58 -8.63 -3.28
C HIS A 208 19.50 -8.25 -1.79
N ALA A 209 18.51 -7.44 -1.45
CA ALA A 209 18.28 -7.05 -0.08
C ALA A 209 17.74 -8.23 0.75
N ASP A 210 18.07 -8.25 2.04
CA ASP A 210 17.55 -9.24 2.99
C ASP A 210 16.15 -8.87 3.46
N GLU A 211 15.88 -7.55 3.56
CA GLU A 211 14.63 -7.00 4.09
C GLU A 211 14.21 -5.72 3.39
N ILE A 212 12.90 -5.56 3.24
CA ILE A 212 12.26 -4.28 2.92
C ILE A 212 11.49 -3.80 4.14
N ILE A 213 11.62 -2.53 4.47
CA ILE A 213 10.96 -1.88 5.58
C ILE A 213 10.07 -0.78 5.03
N THR A 214 8.76 -0.86 5.30
CA THR A 214 7.75 0.10 4.81
C THR A 214 6.64 0.31 5.82
N SER A 215 5.78 1.30 5.61
CA SER A 215 4.67 1.60 6.51
C SER A 215 3.54 0.57 6.42
N LEU A 216 2.91 0.24 7.55
CA LEU A 216 1.69 -0.56 7.59
C LEU A 216 0.48 0.36 7.34
N ARG A 217 -0.30 0.08 6.30
CA ARG A 217 -1.42 0.92 5.87
C ARG A 217 -2.76 0.61 6.52
N SER A 218 -2.89 -0.47 7.29
CA SER A 218 -4.18 -0.94 7.78
C SER A 218 -4.33 -0.80 9.29
N ASP A 219 -5.40 -0.12 9.71
CA ASP A 219 -5.76 0.09 11.11
C ASP A 219 -6.79 -0.92 11.66
N GLU A 220 -7.43 -1.73 10.79
CA GLU A 220 -8.52 -2.64 11.15
C GLU A 220 -8.07 -4.09 11.41
N ILE A 221 -6.81 -4.31 11.82
CA ILE A 221 -6.25 -5.64 12.02
C ILE A 221 -5.96 -5.88 13.50
N CYS A 222 -6.54 -6.94 14.06
CA CYS A 222 -6.20 -7.44 15.38
C CYS A 222 -5.28 -8.65 15.27
N PHE A 223 -4.05 -8.54 15.72
CA PHE A 223 -3.08 -9.64 15.74
C PHE A 223 -3.03 -10.33 17.11
N ARG A 224 -2.53 -11.59 17.13
CA ARG A 224 -2.31 -12.36 18.35
C ARG A 224 -1.22 -11.74 19.23
N GLY A 225 -1.53 -11.58 20.51
CA GLY A 225 -0.55 -11.24 21.58
C GLY A 225 -0.07 -9.80 21.57
N MET A 226 0.78 -9.50 22.55
CA MET A 226 1.43 -8.21 22.76
C MET A 226 2.90 -8.24 22.31
N GLU A 227 3.30 -9.19 21.50
CA GLU A 227 4.65 -9.26 20.98
C GLU A 227 4.87 -8.06 20.04
N HIS A 228 5.94 -7.35 20.25
CA HIS A 228 6.31 -6.16 19.47
C HIS A 228 6.53 -6.50 17.98
N THR A 229 6.93 -7.74 17.69
CA THR A 229 7.13 -8.21 16.31
C THR A 229 6.22 -9.39 16.01
N ARG A 230 5.35 -9.26 15.05
CA ARG A 230 4.45 -10.30 14.56
C ARG A 230 4.98 -10.87 13.26
N THR A 231 4.86 -12.18 13.07
CA THR A 231 5.37 -12.85 11.86
C THR A 231 4.24 -13.55 11.11
N LEU A 232 4.16 -13.26 9.81
CA LEU A 232 3.33 -13.98 8.83
C LEU A 232 4.21 -14.70 7.82
N THR A 233 3.76 -15.84 7.35
CA THR A 233 4.30 -16.42 6.13
C THR A 233 3.79 -15.66 4.91
N TYR A 234 4.47 -15.76 3.76
CA TYR A 234 3.98 -15.15 2.51
C TYR A 234 2.56 -15.61 2.16
N GLY A 235 2.24 -16.91 2.35
CA GLY A 235 0.91 -17.45 2.07
C GLY A 235 -0.16 -16.88 3.00
N GLU A 236 0.14 -16.67 4.28
CA GLU A 236 -0.77 -16.01 5.21
C GLU A 236 -0.99 -14.55 4.82
N ALA A 237 0.07 -13.82 4.42
CA ALA A 237 -0.03 -12.45 3.96
C ALA A 237 -0.84 -12.31 2.66
N GLU A 238 -0.70 -13.23 1.70
CA GLU A 238 -1.56 -13.32 0.51
C GLU A 238 -3.03 -13.46 0.90
N ASN A 239 -3.34 -14.30 1.87
CA ASN A 239 -4.72 -14.47 2.34
C ASN A 239 -5.30 -13.23 3.05
N PHE A 240 -4.47 -12.39 3.68
CA PHE A 240 -4.91 -11.08 4.15
C PHE A 240 -5.36 -10.22 2.98
N ILE A 241 -4.57 -10.17 1.91
CA ILE A 241 -4.88 -9.40 0.70
C ILE A 241 -6.12 -9.95 0.02
N ASP A 242 -6.24 -11.26 -0.13
CA ASP A 242 -7.42 -11.93 -0.72
C ASP A 242 -8.68 -11.68 0.11
N SER A 243 -8.54 -11.63 1.45
CA SER A 243 -9.63 -11.19 2.34
C SER A 243 -9.92 -9.69 2.18
N GLY A 244 -9.16 -9.00 1.33
CA GLY A 244 -9.31 -7.61 0.92
C GLY A 244 -8.75 -6.60 1.92
N ILE A 245 -7.82 -7.01 2.73
CA ILE A 245 -7.10 -6.12 3.62
C ILE A 245 -5.80 -5.71 2.94
N ALA A 246 -5.69 -4.44 2.65
CA ALA A 246 -4.50 -3.87 2.02
C ALA A 246 -3.35 -3.78 3.04
N LEU A 247 -2.63 -4.87 3.27
CA LEU A 247 -1.35 -4.82 4.00
C LEU A 247 -0.32 -4.06 3.17
N LEU A 248 -0.24 -4.40 1.90
CA LEU A 248 0.67 -3.84 0.88
C LEU A 248 0.13 -4.23 -0.50
N HIS A 249 0.76 -3.74 -1.56
CA HIS A 249 0.37 -4.11 -2.92
C HIS A 249 0.54 -5.62 -3.17
N PRO A 250 -0.44 -6.31 -3.79
CA PRO A 250 -0.41 -7.77 -4.00
C PRO A 250 0.86 -8.30 -4.66
N GLU A 251 1.39 -7.58 -5.65
CA GLU A 251 2.60 -7.97 -6.41
C GLU A 251 3.89 -7.99 -5.56
N CYS A 252 3.91 -7.36 -4.37
CA CYS A 252 5.07 -7.36 -3.48
C CYS A 252 5.39 -8.76 -2.96
N ILE A 253 4.38 -9.54 -2.59
CA ILE A 253 4.58 -10.83 -1.91
C ILE A 253 5.21 -11.88 -2.83
N PRO A 254 4.71 -12.13 -4.07
CA PRO A 254 5.33 -13.06 -5.00
C PRO A 254 6.78 -12.69 -5.32
N LEU A 255 7.06 -11.39 -5.50
CA LEU A 255 8.40 -10.91 -5.80
C LEU A 255 9.36 -11.10 -4.61
N ALA A 256 8.93 -10.73 -3.40
CA ALA A 256 9.71 -10.91 -2.18
C ALA A 256 9.98 -12.39 -1.88
N ARG A 257 8.97 -13.26 -2.07
CA ARG A 257 9.12 -14.72 -1.96
C ARG A 257 10.18 -15.26 -2.92
N THR A 258 10.13 -14.84 -4.18
CA THR A 258 11.08 -15.29 -5.22
C THR A 258 12.50 -14.83 -4.92
N ALA A 259 12.65 -13.62 -4.38
CA ALA A 259 13.93 -13.05 -3.97
C ALA A 259 14.44 -13.58 -2.62
N GLY A 260 13.61 -14.31 -1.85
CA GLY A 260 13.94 -14.77 -0.49
C GLY A 260 14.02 -13.64 0.53
N MET A 261 13.38 -12.52 0.28
CA MET A 261 13.50 -11.25 1.00
C MET A 261 12.33 -11.05 1.96
N ALA A 262 12.57 -10.73 3.22
CA ALA A 262 11.50 -10.42 4.17
C ALA A 262 10.91 -9.03 3.91
N ILE A 263 9.62 -8.85 4.24
CA ILE A 263 8.96 -7.54 4.25
C ILE A 263 8.60 -7.21 5.70
N VAL A 264 9.02 -6.05 6.17
CA VAL A 264 8.74 -5.55 7.52
C VAL A 264 7.83 -4.33 7.38
N LEU A 265 6.61 -4.44 7.88
CA LEU A 265 5.62 -3.38 7.92
C LEU A 265 5.68 -2.73 9.30
N ILE A 266 5.90 -1.43 9.36
CA ILE A 266 6.00 -0.66 10.60
C ILE A 266 4.75 0.19 10.77
N LYS A 267 4.07 0.05 11.92
CA LYS A 267 3.02 0.97 12.36
C LYS A 267 3.60 2.01 13.33
N THR A 268 4.34 1.54 14.31
CA THR A 268 5.19 2.33 15.21
C THR A 268 6.52 1.59 15.39
N PRO A 269 7.59 2.22 15.89
CA PRO A 269 8.87 1.54 16.11
C PRO A 269 8.75 0.25 16.93
N GLU A 270 7.74 0.18 17.80
CA GLU A 270 7.46 -0.96 18.67
C GLU A 270 6.41 -1.94 18.10
N ASP A 271 5.65 -1.55 17.08
CA ASP A 271 4.60 -2.37 16.46
C ASP A 271 4.94 -2.68 15.02
N THR A 272 5.55 -3.83 14.79
CA THR A 272 6.02 -4.26 13.48
C THR A 272 5.39 -5.60 13.07
N LEU A 273 5.17 -5.78 11.78
CA LEU A 273 4.71 -7.01 11.16
C LEU A 273 5.75 -7.50 10.16
N ARG A 274 6.32 -8.69 10.39
CA ARG A 274 7.29 -9.32 9.50
C ARG A 274 6.63 -10.36 8.61
N ILE A 275 6.83 -10.28 7.31
CA ILE A 275 6.39 -11.27 6.32
C ILE A 275 7.64 -11.98 5.78
N SER A 276 7.71 -13.30 5.96
CA SER A 276 8.88 -14.09 5.55
C SER A 276 8.51 -15.54 5.28
N SER A 277 9.50 -16.38 5.00
CA SER A 277 9.32 -17.83 4.90
C SER A 277 9.21 -18.54 6.26
N GLU A 278 9.48 -17.85 7.37
CA GLU A 278 9.44 -18.42 8.71
C GLU A 278 8.02 -18.84 9.12
N LYS A 279 7.90 -20.09 9.56
CA LYS A 279 6.64 -20.63 10.11
C LYS A 279 6.64 -20.47 11.62
N THR A 280 5.63 -19.78 12.13
CA THR A 280 5.33 -19.76 13.57
C THR A 280 4.27 -20.82 13.87
N GLY A 281 4.42 -21.56 14.98
CA GLY A 281 3.53 -22.69 15.32
C GLY A 281 2.12 -22.30 15.80
N THR A 282 1.69 -21.05 15.63
CA THR A 282 0.37 -20.56 16.05
C THR A 282 -0.69 -20.82 14.99
N LYS A 283 -1.82 -21.43 15.40
CA LYS A 283 -2.93 -21.79 14.52
C LYS A 283 -3.65 -20.54 13.99
N VAL A 284 -4.16 -19.69 14.87
CA VAL A 284 -4.82 -18.42 14.52
C VAL A 284 -3.86 -17.28 14.80
N LYS A 285 -3.66 -16.41 13.81
CA LYS A 285 -2.70 -15.29 13.89
C LYS A 285 -3.36 -13.94 13.97
N ALA A 286 -4.51 -13.79 13.31
CA ALA A 286 -5.23 -12.52 13.29
C ALA A 286 -6.73 -12.72 13.11
N ALA A 287 -7.47 -11.71 13.55
CA ALA A 287 -8.85 -11.49 13.17
C ALA A 287 -8.97 -10.09 12.56
N VAL A 288 -9.73 -9.98 11.49
CA VAL A 288 -9.84 -8.77 10.69
C VAL A 288 -11.29 -8.51 10.34
N SER A 289 -11.64 -7.24 10.12
CA SER A 289 -12.98 -6.89 9.69
C SER A 289 -12.99 -5.91 8.53
N ARG A 290 -14.01 -5.98 7.70
CA ARG A 290 -14.24 -5.11 6.55
C ARG A 290 -15.64 -4.56 6.57
N ARG A 291 -15.76 -3.24 6.50
CA ARG A 291 -17.02 -2.48 6.50
C ARG A 291 -17.51 -2.20 5.08
N GLY A 292 -18.76 -1.73 5.02
CA GLY A 292 -19.37 -1.23 3.79
C GLY A 292 -19.63 -2.31 2.76
N VAL A 293 -19.96 -3.51 3.24
CA VAL A 293 -20.31 -4.65 2.42
C VAL A 293 -21.82 -4.68 2.18
N VAL A 294 -22.21 -5.10 0.99
CA VAL A 294 -23.62 -5.34 0.62
C VAL A 294 -23.82 -6.84 0.43
N PHE A 295 -24.84 -7.38 1.06
CA PHE A 295 -25.25 -8.76 0.88
C PHE A 295 -26.30 -8.85 -0.23
N VAL A 296 -25.98 -9.52 -1.33
CA VAL A 296 -26.86 -9.71 -2.48
C VAL A 296 -27.27 -11.17 -2.55
N LYS A 297 -28.57 -11.43 -2.45
CA LYS A 297 -29.19 -12.75 -2.58
C LYS A 297 -29.92 -12.81 -3.93
N LEU A 298 -29.61 -13.81 -4.73
CA LEU A 298 -30.17 -13.99 -6.06
C LEU A 298 -30.81 -15.40 -6.13
N ARG A 299 -32.10 -15.47 -6.38
CA ARG A 299 -32.82 -16.73 -6.59
C ARG A 299 -33.29 -16.82 -8.03
N SER A 300 -32.88 -17.86 -8.74
CA SER A 300 -33.27 -18.07 -10.15
C SER A 300 -34.78 -18.15 -10.32
N LEU A 301 -35.31 -17.46 -11.34
CA LEU A 301 -36.71 -17.59 -11.79
C LEU A 301 -36.92 -18.79 -12.73
N GLY A 302 -35.91 -19.63 -12.94
CA GLY A 302 -36.01 -20.79 -13.83
C GLY A 302 -35.93 -20.46 -15.33
N VAL A 303 -35.63 -19.20 -15.68
CA VAL A 303 -35.48 -18.75 -17.09
C VAL A 303 -34.23 -19.32 -17.71
N LEU A 304 -33.17 -19.50 -16.90
CA LEU A 304 -31.90 -20.05 -17.31
C LEU A 304 -31.61 -21.37 -16.61
N THR A 305 -30.84 -22.25 -17.26
CA THR A 305 -30.27 -23.41 -16.56
C THR A 305 -29.32 -22.97 -15.44
N SER A 306 -29.11 -23.81 -14.43
CA SER A 306 -28.28 -23.48 -13.27
C SER A 306 -26.91 -22.92 -13.64
N TYR A 307 -26.22 -23.53 -14.61
CA TYR A 307 -24.89 -23.09 -15.05
C TYR A 307 -24.93 -21.73 -15.74
N LEU A 308 -25.91 -21.52 -16.63
CA LEU A 308 -26.09 -20.24 -17.31
C LEU A 308 -26.49 -19.13 -16.34
N PHE A 309 -27.29 -19.46 -15.32
CA PHE A 309 -27.67 -18.50 -14.29
C PHE A 309 -26.47 -18.02 -13.47
N ILE A 310 -25.64 -18.95 -12.97
CA ILE A 310 -24.45 -18.63 -12.21
C ILE A 310 -23.48 -17.81 -13.08
N GLY A 311 -23.20 -18.24 -14.32
CA GLY A 311 -22.37 -17.51 -15.26
C GLY A 311 -22.87 -16.08 -15.49
N LYS A 312 -24.19 -15.94 -15.75
CA LYS A 312 -24.81 -14.62 -15.98
C LYS A 312 -24.70 -13.69 -14.78
N VAL A 313 -24.81 -14.22 -13.56
CA VAL A 313 -24.61 -13.42 -12.34
C VAL A 313 -23.19 -12.86 -12.31
N PHE A 314 -22.16 -13.70 -12.46
CA PHE A 314 -20.77 -13.24 -12.40
C PHE A 314 -20.39 -12.32 -13.57
N ASP A 315 -20.89 -12.56 -14.79
CA ASP A 315 -20.68 -11.66 -15.95
C ASP A 315 -21.17 -10.24 -15.66
N VAL A 316 -22.30 -10.09 -14.98
CA VAL A 316 -22.85 -8.77 -14.65
C VAL A 316 -21.98 -8.08 -13.59
N PHE A 317 -21.52 -8.79 -12.56
CA PHE A 317 -20.62 -8.21 -11.55
C PHE A 317 -19.26 -7.84 -12.16
N GLU A 318 -18.70 -8.65 -13.07
CA GLU A 318 -17.49 -8.34 -13.83
C GLU A 318 -17.66 -7.09 -14.71
N LYS A 319 -18.77 -7.01 -15.47
CA LYS A 319 -19.09 -5.86 -16.32
C LYS A 319 -19.02 -4.53 -15.56
N TYR A 320 -19.51 -4.51 -14.32
CA TYR A 320 -19.47 -3.33 -13.47
C TYR A 320 -18.24 -3.25 -12.57
N LYS A 321 -17.26 -4.15 -12.76
CA LYS A 321 -15.99 -4.23 -12.00
C LYS A 321 -16.22 -4.27 -10.48
N VAL A 322 -17.26 -4.98 -10.04
CA VAL A 322 -17.61 -5.11 -8.63
C VAL A 322 -16.80 -6.25 -8.01
N LEU A 323 -16.06 -5.92 -6.95
CA LEU A 323 -15.28 -6.90 -6.21
C LEU A 323 -16.21 -7.76 -5.32
N VAL A 324 -16.13 -9.07 -5.52
CA VAL A 324 -16.86 -10.06 -4.73
C VAL A 324 -15.92 -10.62 -3.65
N TYR A 325 -16.29 -10.44 -2.38
CA TYR A 325 -15.50 -10.92 -1.24
C TYR A 325 -15.85 -12.34 -0.83
N LEU A 326 -17.17 -12.64 -0.77
CA LEU A 326 -17.66 -13.97 -0.46
C LEU A 326 -18.70 -14.35 -1.50
N ALA A 327 -18.70 -15.61 -1.91
CA ALA A 327 -19.70 -16.17 -2.79
C ALA A 327 -20.12 -17.55 -2.27
N THR A 328 -21.42 -17.80 -2.22
CA THR A 328 -21.99 -19.13 -2.03
C THR A 328 -23.05 -19.39 -3.08
N SER A 329 -23.09 -20.58 -3.61
CA SER A 329 -24.05 -20.93 -4.65
C SER A 329 -24.70 -22.28 -4.41
N SER A 330 -25.92 -22.41 -4.91
CA SER A 330 -26.63 -23.67 -5.08
C SER A 330 -27.16 -23.75 -6.51
N ASN A 331 -27.85 -24.83 -6.87
CA ASN A 331 -28.42 -24.98 -8.21
C ASN A 331 -29.40 -23.86 -8.59
N VAL A 332 -30.02 -23.19 -7.62
CA VAL A 332 -31.10 -22.21 -7.85
C VAL A 332 -30.85 -20.84 -7.21
N SER A 333 -29.75 -20.68 -6.50
CA SER A 333 -29.46 -19.42 -5.81
C SER A 333 -27.96 -19.10 -5.76
N VAL A 334 -27.64 -17.81 -5.78
CA VAL A 334 -26.30 -17.26 -5.57
C VAL A 334 -26.41 -16.19 -4.50
N SER A 335 -25.54 -16.25 -3.52
CA SER A 335 -25.43 -15.24 -2.47
C SER A 335 -24.01 -14.65 -2.51
N LEU A 336 -23.90 -13.33 -2.57
CA LEU A 336 -22.65 -12.61 -2.72
C LEU A 336 -22.50 -11.54 -1.63
N ALA A 337 -21.31 -11.40 -1.09
CA ALA A 337 -20.89 -10.26 -0.28
C ALA A 337 -19.97 -9.37 -1.13
N VAL A 338 -20.40 -8.14 -1.42
CA VAL A 338 -19.73 -7.26 -2.40
C VAL A 338 -19.53 -5.86 -1.86
N LYS A 339 -18.61 -5.10 -2.46
CA LYS A 339 -18.47 -3.67 -2.19
C LYS A 339 -18.69 -2.88 -3.47
N CYS A 340 -19.72 -2.07 -3.51
CA CYS A 340 -20.01 -1.17 -4.62
C CYS A 340 -20.90 -0.01 -4.18
N SER A 341 -21.02 1.01 -5.03
CA SER A 341 -21.90 2.15 -4.80
C SER A 341 -23.39 1.76 -4.99
N ASN A 342 -24.28 2.56 -4.39
CA ASN A 342 -25.73 2.38 -4.57
C ASN A 342 -26.16 2.49 -6.04
N ASP A 343 -25.49 3.32 -6.83
CA ASP A 343 -25.81 3.46 -8.27
C ASP A 343 -25.42 2.21 -9.03
N THR A 344 -24.26 1.63 -8.73
CA THR A 344 -23.84 0.35 -9.30
C THR A 344 -24.82 -0.77 -8.92
N LEU A 345 -25.28 -0.82 -7.68
CA LEU A 345 -26.31 -1.79 -7.25
C LEU A 345 -27.61 -1.67 -8.06
N ARG A 346 -28.05 -0.44 -8.34
CA ARG A 346 -29.23 -0.21 -9.19
C ARG A 346 -29.04 -0.72 -10.63
N LEU A 347 -27.83 -0.56 -11.19
CA LEU A 347 -27.52 -1.07 -12.53
C LEU A 347 -27.51 -2.61 -12.54
N ILE A 348 -26.89 -3.25 -11.56
CA ILE A 348 -26.88 -4.71 -11.38
C ILE A 348 -28.31 -5.23 -11.24
N TYR A 349 -29.14 -4.59 -10.41
CA TYR A 349 -30.55 -4.96 -10.23
C TYR A 349 -31.30 -4.94 -11.57
N ARG A 350 -31.15 -3.87 -12.38
CA ARG A 350 -31.83 -3.73 -13.68
C ARG A 350 -31.47 -4.82 -14.68
N GLU A 351 -30.25 -5.36 -14.61
CA GLU A 351 -29.82 -6.43 -15.50
C GLU A 351 -30.27 -7.82 -15.03
N LEU A 352 -30.21 -8.07 -13.71
CA LEU A 352 -30.44 -9.40 -13.17
C LEU A 352 -31.91 -9.69 -12.78
N HIS A 353 -32.77 -8.67 -12.56
CA HIS A 353 -34.16 -8.87 -12.14
C HIS A 353 -35.00 -9.69 -13.15
N LYS A 354 -34.56 -9.76 -14.41
CA LYS A 354 -35.18 -10.58 -15.46
C LYS A 354 -34.96 -12.07 -15.28
N TYR A 355 -33.92 -12.45 -14.53
CA TYR A 355 -33.48 -13.83 -14.36
C TYR A 355 -33.56 -14.30 -12.92
N ALA A 356 -33.63 -13.37 -11.96
CA ALA A 356 -33.62 -13.66 -10.55
C ALA A 356 -34.54 -12.78 -9.73
N GLU A 357 -35.09 -13.35 -8.67
CA GLU A 357 -35.54 -12.60 -7.52
C GLU A 357 -34.35 -12.11 -6.73
N ILE A 358 -34.25 -10.81 -6.42
CA ILE A 358 -33.09 -10.17 -5.86
C ILE A 358 -33.41 -9.55 -4.51
N GLY A 359 -32.73 -10.01 -3.46
CA GLY A 359 -32.69 -9.38 -2.15
C GLY A 359 -31.35 -8.69 -1.95
N MET A 360 -31.35 -7.47 -1.41
CA MET A 360 -30.13 -6.73 -1.08
C MET A 360 -30.23 -6.21 0.34
N GLU A 361 -29.21 -6.46 1.14
CA GLU A 361 -29.05 -5.94 2.50
C GLU A 361 -27.73 -5.13 2.56
N THR A 362 -27.85 -3.85 2.88
CA THR A 362 -26.72 -2.95 3.13
C THR A 362 -26.30 -3.02 4.60
N GLU A 363 -25.26 -2.27 4.98
CA GLU A 363 -24.75 -2.24 6.34
C GLU A 363 -24.30 -3.62 6.85
N MET A 364 -23.56 -4.32 6.01
CA MET A 364 -22.97 -5.60 6.33
C MET A 364 -21.45 -5.47 6.48
N SER A 365 -20.87 -6.42 7.19
CA SER A 365 -19.42 -6.53 7.38
C SER A 365 -18.97 -7.98 7.23
N VAL A 366 -17.80 -8.14 6.62
CA VAL A 366 -17.08 -9.42 6.62
C VAL A 366 -16.10 -9.43 7.78
N VAL A 367 -16.13 -10.47 8.60
CA VAL A 367 -15.15 -10.73 9.66
C VAL A 367 -14.42 -12.01 9.30
N SER A 368 -13.08 -11.97 9.29
CA SER A 368 -12.24 -13.10 8.88
C SER A 368 -11.24 -13.45 9.98
N VAL A 369 -11.06 -14.75 10.20
CA VAL A 369 -9.99 -15.33 11.02
C VAL A 369 -8.91 -15.85 10.09
N ILE A 370 -7.65 -15.47 10.34
CA ILE A 370 -6.51 -15.80 9.50
C ILE A 370 -5.45 -16.54 10.32
N GLY A 371 -4.86 -17.56 9.71
CA GLY A 371 -3.82 -18.39 10.32
C GLY A 371 -3.62 -19.72 9.57
N ASP A 372 -2.99 -20.71 10.20
CA ASP A 372 -2.96 -22.08 9.68
C ASP A 372 -4.28 -22.79 10.07
N LEU A 373 -5.26 -22.70 9.19
CA LEU A 373 -6.60 -23.29 9.34
C LEU A 373 -6.77 -24.59 8.55
N ASN A 374 -5.66 -25.26 8.23
CA ASN A 374 -5.69 -26.51 7.48
C ASN A 374 -6.52 -27.57 8.23
N TRP A 375 -7.65 -27.97 7.65
CA TRP A 375 -8.60 -28.92 8.26
C TRP A 375 -8.03 -30.30 8.52
N GLU A 376 -7.04 -30.74 7.75
CA GLU A 376 -6.36 -32.04 7.96
C GLU A 376 -5.51 -32.03 9.23
N LYS A 377 -4.91 -30.87 9.54
CA LYS A 377 -4.01 -30.69 10.71
C LYS A 377 -4.75 -30.27 11.97
N HIS A 378 -5.83 -29.50 11.79
CA HIS A 378 -6.52 -28.81 12.89
C HIS A 378 -8.02 -29.10 12.90
N THR A 379 -8.39 -30.38 12.89
CA THR A 379 -9.78 -30.85 12.93
C THR A 379 -10.59 -30.15 14.03
N GLY A 380 -11.73 -29.59 13.67
CA GLY A 380 -12.68 -28.93 14.58
C GLY A 380 -12.33 -27.48 14.95
N LEU A 381 -11.27 -26.89 14.39
CA LEU A 381 -10.96 -25.48 14.63
C LEU A 381 -12.05 -24.57 14.03
N GLU A 382 -12.53 -24.89 12.84
CA GLU A 382 -13.65 -24.22 12.17
C GLU A 382 -14.93 -24.24 13.02
N ALA A 383 -15.26 -25.38 13.59
CA ALA A 383 -16.41 -25.52 14.46
C ALA A 383 -16.31 -24.62 15.70
N ARG A 384 -15.13 -24.56 16.31
CA ARG A 384 -14.87 -23.69 17.46
C ARG A 384 -14.97 -22.20 17.11
N ILE A 385 -14.49 -21.79 15.92
CA ILE A 385 -14.61 -20.41 15.45
C ILE A 385 -16.10 -20.04 15.30
N ILE A 386 -16.90 -20.90 14.67
CA ILE A 386 -18.32 -20.68 14.47
C ILE A 386 -19.08 -20.70 15.79
N GLU A 387 -18.77 -21.64 16.68
CA GLU A 387 -19.42 -21.69 18.00
C GLU A 387 -19.14 -20.43 18.83
N THR A 388 -17.96 -19.85 18.70
CA THR A 388 -17.62 -18.59 19.36
C THR A 388 -18.57 -17.45 18.95
N LEU A 389 -19.12 -17.51 17.75
CA LEU A 389 -20.06 -16.52 17.19
C LEU A 389 -21.53 -16.88 17.39
N LYS A 390 -21.88 -17.93 18.14
CA LYS A 390 -23.26 -18.46 18.30
C LYS A 390 -24.31 -17.45 18.78
N GLU A 391 -23.88 -16.40 19.48
CA GLU A 391 -24.78 -15.35 20.00
C GLU A 391 -25.05 -14.24 18.98
N MET A 392 -24.50 -14.35 17.75
CA MET A 392 -24.62 -13.33 16.70
C MET A 392 -25.20 -13.96 15.44
N PRO A 393 -26.08 -13.25 14.70
CA PRO A 393 -26.60 -13.71 13.43
C PRO A 393 -25.48 -13.73 12.38
N VAL A 394 -25.06 -14.91 11.94
CA VAL A 394 -24.13 -15.10 10.83
C VAL A 394 -24.92 -15.31 9.55
N CYS A 395 -24.75 -14.45 8.55
CA CYS A 395 -25.50 -14.47 7.30
C CYS A 395 -24.87 -15.37 6.23
N MET A 396 -23.53 -15.41 6.18
CA MET A 396 -22.75 -16.28 5.29
C MET A 396 -21.52 -16.78 6.01
N ILE A 397 -21.03 -17.94 5.60
CA ILE A 397 -19.76 -18.52 6.02
C ILE A 397 -19.02 -18.95 4.75
N SER A 398 -17.76 -18.55 4.63
CA SER A 398 -16.83 -19.03 3.61
C SER A 398 -15.65 -19.73 4.28
N TYR A 399 -15.50 -21.01 3.98
CA TYR A 399 -14.45 -21.88 4.50
C TYR A 399 -14.07 -22.92 3.45
N GLY A 400 -12.81 -23.34 3.40
CA GLY A 400 -12.34 -24.38 2.50
C GLY A 400 -11.82 -23.88 1.13
N SER A 401 -12.02 -22.60 0.77
CA SER A 401 -11.40 -22.02 -0.43
C SER A 401 -9.91 -21.76 -0.21
N SER A 402 -9.49 -21.56 1.03
CA SER A 402 -8.11 -21.41 1.48
C SER A 402 -7.89 -22.18 2.77
N THR A 403 -6.67 -22.69 2.97
CA THR A 403 -6.25 -23.30 4.24
C THR A 403 -5.85 -22.28 5.30
N HIS A 404 -5.98 -20.99 5.00
CA HIS A 404 -5.47 -19.93 5.86
C HIS A 404 -6.52 -18.93 6.32
N ASN A 405 -7.76 -19.00 5.82
CA ASN A 405 -8.83 -18.12 6.28
C ASN A 405 -10.18 -18.84 6.48
N LEU A 406 -10.97 -18.28 7.40
CA LEU A 406 -12.40 -18.52 7.54
C LEU A 406 -13.08 -17.15 7.66
N SER A 407 -14.03 -16.87 6.79
CA SER A 407 -14.73 -15.59 6.73
C SER A 407 -16.22 -15.75 7.00
N VAL A 408 -16.79 -14.83 7.77
CA VAL A 408 -18.21 -14.76 8.06
C VAL A 408 -18.77 -13.40 7.69
N LEU A 409 -20.03 -13.38 7.21
CA LEU A 409 -20.77 -12.15 6.97
C LEU A 409 -21.72 -11.91 8.14
N VAL A 410 -21.61 -10.74 8.75
CA VAL A 410 -22.45 -10.27 9.86
C VAL A 410 -23.02 -8.89 9.56
N ARG A 411 -24.00 -8.43 10.33
CA ARG A 411 -24.47 -7.05 10.25
C ARG A 411 -23.42 -6.09 10.81
N GLU A 412 -23.35 -4.87 10.31
CA GLU A 412 -22.39 -3.85 10.76
C GLU A 412 -22.46 -3.64 12.28
N GLN A 413 -23.67 -3.61 12.85
CA GLN A 413 -23.87 -3.46 14.30
C GLN A 413 -23.26 -4.60 15.14
N ASP A 414 -23.12 -5.81 14.58
CA ASP A 414 -22.58 -6.99 15.26
C ASP A 414 -21.08 -7.16 15.00
N ARG A 415 -20.49 -6.41 14.07
CA ARG A 415 -19.10 -6.51 13.61
C ARG A 415 -18.10 -6.42 14.75
N GLU A 416 -18.24 -5.40 15.55
CA GLU A 416 -17.30 -5.13 16.65
C GLU A 416 -17.36 -6.22 17.71
N LYS A 417 -18.58 -6.63 18.08
CA LYS A 417 -18.79 -7.74 19.02
C LYS A 417 -18.20 -9.05 18.48
N ALA A 418 -18.39 -9.33 17.17
CA ALA A 418 -17.82 -10.49 16.51
C ALA A 418 -16.29 -10.50 16.56
N LEU A 419 -15.67 -9.37 16.17
CA LEU A 419 -14.22 -9.21 16.18
C LEU A 419 -13.64 -9.38 17.58
N MET A 420 -14.21 -8.68 18.59
CA MET A 420 -13.78 -8.79 19.99
C MET A 420 -13.88 -10.22 20.53
N THR A 421 -14.98 -10.90 20.23
CA THR A 421 -15.23 -12.25 20.72
C THR A 421 -14.21 -13.23 20.13
N LEU A 422 -13.90 -13.11 18.84
CA LEU A 422 -12.86 -13.90 18.17
C LEU A 422 -11.44 -13.58 18.68
N CYS A 423 -11.13 -12.30 18.86
CA CYS A 423 -9.83 -11.89 19.41
C CYS A 423 -9.61 -12.44 20.82
N LYS A 424 -10.63 -12.36 21.68
CA LYS A 424 -10.57 -12.91 23.04
C LYS A 424 -10.40 -14.43 23.05
N ALA A 425 -11.09 -15.14 22.16
CA ALA A 425 -11.07 -16.60 22.12
C ALA A 425 -9.81 -17.20 21.49
N PHE A 426 -9.19 -16.49 20.54
CA PHE A 426 -8.11 -17.06 19.73
C PHE A 426 -6.81 -16.27 19.71
N LEU A 427 -6.83 -14.98 20.14
CA LEU A 427 -5.66 -14.10 20.02
C LEU A 427 -5.08 -13.67 21.37
N ASP A 428 -5.66 -14.11 22.48
CA ASP A 428 -5.25 -13.78 23.86
C ASP A 428 -5.20 -12.24 24.13
N ILE A 429 -6.09 -11.47 23.47
CA ILE A 429 -6.18 -10.01 23.64
C ILE A 429 -7.18 -9.67 24.75
N PRO A 430 -6.78 -8.97 25.84
CA PRO A 430 -7.69 -8.54 26.88
C PRO A 430 -8.70 -7.50 26.38
N SER A 431 -9.94 -7.54 26.92
CA SER A 431 -11.03 -6.62 26.53
C SER A 431 -10.67 -5.14 26.73
N GLU A 432 -9.88 -4.81 27.74
CA GLU A 432 -9.44 -3.45 28.10
C GLU A 432 -8.59 -2.77 27.01
N LYS A 433 -7.88 -3.55 26.19
CA LYS A 433 -7.07 -3.01 25.08
C LYS A 433 -7.85 -2.71 23.81
N PHE A 434 -9.05 -3.24 23.66
CA PHE A 434 -9.95 -2.87 22.56
C PHE A 434 -10.40 -1.40 22.63
N ASP A 435 -10.55 -0.85 23.83
CA ASP A 435 -10.94 0.55 24.00
C ASP A 435 -9.81 1.51 23.61
N VAL A 436 -8.54 1.11 23.74
CA VAL A 436 -7.39 1.87 23.24
C VAL A 436 -7.35 1.87 21.71
N ILE A 437 -7.65 0.74 21.08
CA ILE A 437 -7.73 0.63 19.61
C ILE A 437 -8.88 1.51 19.08
N LYS A 438 -10.02 1.59 19.78
CA LYS A 438 -11.13 2.50 19.46
C LYS A 438 -10.73 3.96 19.53
N GLN A 439 -10.00 4.38 20.55
CA GLN A 439 -9.60 5.79 20.73
C GLN A 439 -8.64 6.26 19.63
N THR A 440 -7.73 5.40 19.19
CA THR A 440 -6.82 5.70 18.06
C THR A 440 -7.59 5.84 16.74
N GLN A 441 -8.58 4.99 16.49
CA GLN A 441 -9.43 5.05 15.28
C GLN A 441 -10.34 6.29 15.23
N LEU A 442 -10.76 6.83 16.38
CA LEU A 442 -11.57 8.05 16.45
C LEU A 442 -10.74 9.31 16.23
N GLN A 443 -9.46 9.33 16.61
CA GLN A 443 -8.57 10.47 16.37
C GLN A 443 -8.15 10.58 14.89
N ASP A 444 -7.97 9.48 14.19
CA ASP A 444 -7.58 9.47 12.76
C ASP A 444 -8.77 9.79 11.82
N SER A 445 -10.02 9.59 12.27
CA SER A 445 -11.22 9.95 11.48
C SER A 445 -11.59 11.44 11.52
N PHE A 446 -10.92 12.25 12.35
CA PHE A 446 -11.08 13.71 12.42
C PHE A 446 -10.01 14.49 11.63
N VAL A 447 -9.10 13.80 10.94
CA VAL A 447 -8.06 14.41 10.09
C VAL A 447 -8.25 13.91 8.66
N MET A 448 -9.40 14.24 8.06
CA MET A 448 -9.63 14.22 6.62
C MET A 448 -10.11 15.60 6.20
#